data_dbdca3ae5c6f03baee9fb2de968e5d92
#
_entry.id   dbdca3ae5c6f03baee9fb2de968e5d92
#
_cell.length_a   1.000
_cell.length_b   1.000
_cell.length_c   1.000
_cell.angle_alpha   90.00
_cell.angle_beta   90.00
_cell.angle_gamma   90.00
#
_symmetry.space_group_name_H-M   'P 1'
#
loop_
_entity.id
_entity.type
_entity.pdbx_description
1 polymer ?
#
loop_
_entity_poly.entity_id
_entity_poly.type
_entity_poly.pdbx_seq_one_letter_code
_entity_poly.pdbx_strand_id
1 'polypeptide(L)'
;MLFRSLLSALVIIAFPITSLLFKQEPAVTVLNHDSFFIIVQTFIWAVAVGLIATAIGWPLGLRFSGLSLSMRRLIYTTLLLTLAIPSYAIYYAWWQTWPAGSGIHNLVVAYDVMSFATKCTLALALVGWSWPIAALIAGTCVSGNDSMQLLHRVDGVRLKTRVVHNVRMHFPLMLASCVFIAVLTAANTTCFDLAQVHSIGNELRAIIATGGSITDSPMLALSSMFFA
;
A
#
# COMPACT_ATOMS: atom_id res chain seq x y z
N MET A 1 14.83 24.31 -4.41
CA MET A 1 15.29 22.98 -4.86
C MET A 1 14.14 21.99 -5.07
N LEU A 2 13.16 21.88 -4.17
CA LEU A 2 11.99 20.99 -4.27
C LEU A 2 11.18 21.13 -5.57
N PHE A 3 11.00 22.35 -6.10
CA PHE A 3 10.22 22.59 -7.32
C PHE A 3 10.89 22.01 -8.57
N ARG A 4 12.23 22.06 -8.65
CA ARG A 4 12.98 21.48 -9.77
C ARG A 4 12.95 19.94 -9.75
N SER A 5 13.02 19.33 -8.58
CA SER A 5 12.93 17.85 -8.46
C SER A 5 11.52 17.34 -8.73
N LEU A 6 10.48 18.09 -8.34
CA LEU A 6 9.09 17.78 -8.71
C LEU A 6 8.85 17.90 -10.22
N LEU A 7 9.40 18.94 -10.86
CA LEU A 7 9.26 19.11 -12.31
C LEU A 7 9.99 18.03 -13.09
N SER A 8 11.20 17.63 -12.67
CA SER A 8 11.94 16.52 -13.29
C SER A 8 11.26 15.19 -13.10
N ALA A 9 10.69 14.91 -11.93
CA ALA A 9 9.90 13.71 -11.69
C ALA A 9 8.64 13.69 -12.57
N LEU A 10 7.97 14.81 -12.72
CA LEU A 10 6.77 14.95 -13.56
C LEU A 10 7.09 14.74 -15.04
N VAL A 11 8.24 15.22 -15.52
CA VAL A 11 8.71 15.02 -16.90
C VAL A 11 9.07 13.54 -17.13
N ILE A 12 9.76 12.89 -16.19
CA ILE A 12 10.15 11.48 -16.28
C ILE A 12 8.91 10.59 -16.31
N ILE A 13 7.84 10.95 -15.59
CA ILE A 13 6.57 10.21 -15.58
C ILE A 13 5.73 10.56 -16.83
N ALA A 14 5.68 11.82 -17.24
CA ALA A 14 4.86 12.25 -18.38
C ALA A 14 5.41 11.79 -19.73
N PHE A 15 6.73 11.70 -19.89
CA PHE A 15 7.36 11.35 -21.16
C PHE A 15 6.97 9.95 -21.68
N PRO A 16 7.01 8.88 -20.89
CA PRO A 16 6.53 7.57 -21.37
C PRO A 16 5.02 7.56 -21.62
N ILE A 17 4.22 8.31 -20.86
CA ILE A 17 2.76 8.40 -21.07
C ILE A 17 2.45 9.07 -22.41
N THR A 18 3.13 10.20 -22.71
CA THR A 18 2.93 10.89 -23.99
C THR A 18 3.41 10.06 -25.16
N SER A 19 4.56 9.35 -25.05
CA SER A 19 5.06 8.50 -26.12
C SER A 19 4.13 7.34 -26.47
N LEU A 20 3.40 6.80 -25.49
CA LEU A 20 2.36 5.78 -25.70
C LEU A 20 1.10 6.35 -26.36
N LEU A 21 0.68 7.56 -25.95
CA LEU A 21 -0.48 8.22 -26.54
C LEU A 21 -0.27 8.58 -28.01
N PHE A 22 0.96 8.92 -28.42
CA PHE A 22 1.28 9.31 -29.81
C PHE A 22 1.59 8.13 -30.72
N LYS A 23 1.78 6.90 -30.19
CA LYS A 23 2.08 5.70 -30.98
C LYS A 23 0.87 4.83 -31.30
N GLN A 24 -0.34 5.26 -30.91
CA GLN A 24 -1.56 4.53 -31.17
C GLN A 24 -2.03 4.68 -32.62
N GLU A 25 -1.85 3.60 -33.39
CA GLU A 25 -2.81 3.28 -34.44
C GLU A 25 -4.17 3.07 -33.75
N PRO A 26 -5.31 3.47 -34.37
CA PRO A 26 -6.62 3.36 -33.72
C PRO A 26 -7.02 1.89 -33.62
N ALA A 27 -6.46 1.19 -32.64
CA ALA A 27 -7.03 -0.07 -32.19
C ALA A 27 -8.38 0.27 -31.56
N VAL A 28 -9.45 -0.24 -32.16
CA VAL A 28 -10.80 -0.17 -31.60
C VAL A 28 -10.76 -0.77 -30.21
N THR A 29 -10.65 0.10 -29.22
CA THR A 29 -10.62 -0.28 -27.80
C THR A 29 -12.02 -0.77 -27.42
N VAL A 30 -12.27 -2.04 -27.61
CA VAL A 30 -13.35 -2.72 -26.91
C VAL A 30 -12.94 -2.66 -25.43
N LEU A 31 -13.55 -1.76 -24.67
CA LEU A 31 -13.50 -1.73 -23.21
C LEU A 31 -14.05 -3.09 -22.74
N ASN A 32 -13.13 -4.06 -22.54
CA ASN A 32 -13.51 -5.34 -22.00
C ASN A 32 -13.97 -5.05 -20.56
N HIS A 33 -15.22 -5.36 -20.27
CA HIS A 33 -15.83 -5.20 -18.93
C HIS A 33 -14.94 -5.81 -17.84
N ASP A 34 -14.26 -6.89 -18.16
CA ASP A 34 -13.33 -7.60 -17.27
C ASP A 34 -12.10 -6.75 -16.90
N SER A 35 -11.51 -6.03 -17.86
CA SER A 35 -10.35 -5.18 -17.60
C SER A 35 -10.65 -4.03 -16.65
N PHE A 36 -11.84 -3.41 -16.80
CA PHE A 36 -12.28 -2.35 -15.89
C PHE A 36 -12.48 -2.87 -14.46
N PHE A 37 -13.09 -4.06 -14.33
CA PHE A 37 -13.30 -4.68 -13.03
C PHE A 37 -11.98 -4.96 -12.31
N ILE A 38 -10.96 -5.46 -13.02
CA ILE A 38 -9.62 -5.74 -12.47
C ILE A 38 -8.95 -4.45 -11.97
N ILE A 39 -9.06 -3.37 -12.74
CA ILE A 39 -8.51 -2.05 -12.34
C ILE A 39 -9.18 -1.57 -11.05
N VAL A 40 -10.50 -1.58 -10.99
CA VAL A 40 -11.26 -1.17 -9.82
C VAL A 40 -10.93 -2.05 -8.61
N GLN A 41 -10.85 -3.35 -8.79
CA GLN A 41 -10.50 -4.29 -7.73
C GLN A 41 -9.10 -4.02 -7.17
N THR A 42 -8.10 -3.85 -8.05
CA THR A 42 -6.72 -3.53 -7.63
C THR A 42 -6.69 -2.21 -6.85
N PHE A 43 -7.41 -1.19 -7.34
CA PHE A 43 -7.49 0.11 -6.69
C PHE A 43 -8.15 0.02 -5.30
N ILE A 44 -9.24 -0.72 -5.17
CA ILE A 44 -9.92 -0.94 -3.87
C ILE A 44 -8.95 -1.61 -2.88
N TRP A 45 -8.23 -2.65 -3.29
CA TRP A 45 -7.23 -3.30 -2.46
C TRP A 45 -6.12 -2.35 -2.04
N ALA A 46 -5.56 -1.60 -2.98
CA ALA A 46 -4.48 -0.66 -2.74
C ALA A 46 -4.90 0.43 -1.72
N VAL A 47 -6.07 1.02 -1.92
CA VAL A 47 -6.61 2.06 -1.03
C VAL A 47 -6.95 1.49 0.34
N ALA A 48 -7.60 0.33 0.40
CA ALA A 48 -7.95 -0.31 1.68
C ALA A 48 -6.71 -0.62 2.51
N VAL A 49 -5.68 -1.22 1.92
CA VAL A 49 -4.41 -1.49 2.60
C VAL A 49 -3.73 -0.18 3.02
N GLY A 50 -3.67 0.82 2.15
CA GLY A 50 -3.08 2.13 2.44
C GLY A 50 -3.76 2.82 3.63
N LEU A 51 -5.08 2.81 3.67
CA LEU A 51 -5.86 3.38 4.78
C LEU A 51 -5.62 2.64 6.09
N ILE A 52 -5.71 1.31 6.09
CA ILE A 52 -5.55 0.50 7.32
C ILE A 52 -4.11 0.61 7.83
N ALA A 53 -3.11 0.48 6.95
CA ALA A 53 -1.70 0.60 7.33
C ALA A 53 -1.38 1.99 7.89
N THR A 54 -1.92 3.05 7.29
CA THR A 54 -1.77 4.42 7.79
C THR A 54 -2.49 4.61 9.12
N ALA A 55 -3.70 4.08 9.28
CA ALA A 55 -4.46 4.17 10.54
C ALA A 55 -3.74 3.48 11.71
N ILE A 56 -3.01 2.40 11.45
CA ILE A 56 -2.20 1.69 12.46
C ILE A 56 -0.85 2.39 12.66
N GLY A 57 -0.13 2.65 11.57
CA GLY A 57 1.24 3.15 11.60
C GLY A 57 1.35 4.58 12.13
N TRP A 58 0.40 5.45 11.77
CA TRP A 58 0.43 6.86 12.15
C TRP A 58 0.48 7.09 13.66
N PRO A 59 -0.47 6.57 14.48
CA PRO A 59 -0.45 6.75 15.92
C PRO A 59 0.77 6.11 16.60
N LEU A 60 1.28 5.01 16.05
CA LEU A 60 2.49 4.37 16.54
C LEU A 60 3.73 5.24 16.26
N GLY A 61 3.86 5.78 15.06
CA GLY A 61 4.94 6.69 14.69
C GLY A 61 5.01 7.94 15.58
N LEU A 62 3.84 8.54 15.86
CA LEU A 62 3.74 9.68 16.79
C LEU A 62 4.18 9.31 18.23
N ARG A 63 3.90 8.10 18.68
CA ARG A 63 4.38 7.63 20.00
C ARG A 63 5.87 7.40 20.01
N PHE A 64 6.44 6.88 18.93
CA PHE A 64 7.88 6.61 18.82
C PHE A 64 8.71 7.88 18.78
N SER A 65 8.17 8.98 18.25
CA SER A 65 8.88 10.28 18.24
C SER A 65 9.15 10.83 19.63
N GLY A 66 8.31 10.53 20.63
CA GLY A 66 8.46 10.96 22.02
C GLY A 66 9.38 10.07 22.87
N LEU A 67 10.01 9.04 22.29
CA LEU A 67 10.93 8.16 23.02
C LEU A 67 12.35 8.74 23.09
N SER A 68 13.18 8.21 23.99
CA SER A 68 14.61 8.56 24.05
C SER A 68 15.32 8.26 22.73
N LEU A 69 16.37 9.01 22.42
CA LEU A 69 17.10 8.87 21.14
C LEU A 69 17.56 7.44 20.87
N SER A 70 18.03 6.72 21.88
CA SER A 70 18.50 5.33 21.74
C SER A 70 17.36 4.39 21.38
N MET A 71 16.23 4.48 22.10
CA MET A 71 15.05 3.67 21.82
C MET A 71 14.43 4.00 20.44
N ARG A 72 14.38 5.27 20.10
CA ARG A 72 13.89 5.72 18.80
C ARG A 72 14.74 5.16 17.66
N ARG A 73 16.07 5.22 17.78
CA ARG A 73 16.96 4.61 16.77
C ARG A 73 16.76 3.10 16.67
N LEU A 74 16.66 2.40 17.78
CA LEU A 74 16.40 0.95 17.80
C LEU A 74 15.10 0.62 17.07
N ILE A 75 14.00 1.29 17.42
CA ILE A 75 12.70 1.05 16.80
C ILE A 75 12.73 1.36 15.30
N TYR A 76 13.30 2.50 14.88
CA TYR A 76 13.35 2.85 13.46
C TYR A 76 14.24 1.88 12.67
N THR A 77 15.34 1.41 13.23
CA THR A 77 16.16 0.37 12.61
C THR A 77 15.37 -0.94 12.46
N THR A 78 14.61 -1.33 13.49
CA THR A 78 13.76 -2.53 13.43
C THR A 78 12.67 -2.39 12.37
N LEU A 79 12.01 -1.22 12.28
CA LEU A 79 11.00 -0.97 11.25
C LEU A 79 11.60 -1.01 9.84
N LEU A 80 12.79 -0.46 9.64
CA LEU A 80 13.50 -0.54 8.35
C LEU A 80 13.90 -1.98 8.01
N LEU A 81 14.36 -2.76 8.99
CA LEU A 81 14.65 -4.19 8.81
C LEU A 81 13.39 -4.98 8.44
N THR A 82 12.24 -4.66 9.04
CA THR A 82 10.96 -5.28 8.67
C THR A 82 10.60 -4.99 7.21
N LEU A 83 10.85 -3.78 6.73
CA LEU A 83 10.61 -3.42 5.31
C LEU A 83 11.59 -4.09 4.35
N ALA A 84 12.78 -4.48 4.82
CA ALA A 84 13.74 -5.24 4.00
C ALA A 84 13.29 -6.69 3.77
N ILE A 85 12.34 -7.21 4.57
CA ILE A 85 11.74 -8.52 4.36
C ILE A 85 10.77 -8.41 3.17
N PRO A 86 10.90 -9.28 2.15
CA PRO A 86 9.96 -9.29 1.04
C PRO A 86 8.53 -9.55 1.51
N SER A 87 7.56 -8.81 0.98
CA SER A 87 6.15 -8.91 1.36
C SER A 87 5.56 -10.33 1.21
N TYR A 88 6.00 -11.07 0.19
CA TYR A 88 5.58 -12.46 0.00
C TYR A 88 6.05 -13.39 1.13
N ALA A 89 7.19 -13.11 1.76
CA ALA A 89 7.65 -13.90 2.91
C ALA A 89 6.72 -13.71 4.12
N ILE A 90 6.20 -12.50 4.32
CA ILE A 90 5.19 -12.22 5.35
C ILE A 90 3.87 -12.92 5.00
N TYR A 91 3.48 -12.94 3.72
CA TYR A 91 2.31 -13.69 3.28
C TYR A 91 2.45 -15.18 3.61
N TYR A 92 3.59 -15.79 3.29
CA TYR A 92 3.86 -17.19 3.63
C TYR A 92 3.88 -17.44 5.14
N ALA A 93 4.43 -16.52 5.94
CA ALA A 93 4.41 -16.64 7.38
C ALA A 93 2.96 -16.70 7.93
N TRP A 94 2.07 -15.84 7.42
CA TRP A 94 0.65 -15.90 7.76
C TRP A 94 -0.02 -17.18 7.25
N TRP A 95 0.31 -17.62 6.04
CA TRP A 95 -0.22 -18.87 5.50
C TRP A 95 0.15 -20.09 6.34
N GLN A 96 1.35 -20.10 6.92
CA GLN A 96 1.80 -21.16 7.81
C GLN A 96 1.07 -21.23 9.16
N THR A 97 0.27 -20.23 9.51
CA THR A 97 -0.52 -20.28 10.76
C THR A 97 -1.70 -21.26 10.67
N TRP A 98 -2.09 -21.66 9.47
CA TRP A 98 -3.18 -22.61 9.21
C TRP A 98 -2.84 -23.62 8.11
N PRO A 99 -1.83 -24.46 8.34
CA PRO A 99 -1.34 -25.41 7.34
C PRO A 99 -2.43 -26.42 6.97
N ALA A 100 -2.31 -27.00 5.77
CA ALA A 100 -3.20 -28.04 5.28
C ALA A 100 -3.29 -29.18 6.31
N GLY A 101 -4.51 -29.63 6.61
CA GLY A 101 -4.78 -30.66 7.61
C GLY A 101 -4.89 -30.15 9.06
N SER A 102 -4.66 -28.85 9.32
CA SER A 102 -4.95 -28.27 10.65
C SER A 102 -6.46 -28.16 10.89
N GLY A 103 -6.87 -28.12 12.16
CA GLY A 103 -8.28 -27.94 12.52
C GLY A 103 -8.89 -26.68 11.92
N ILE A 104 -8.13 -25.58 11.88
CA ILE A 104 -8.54 -24.30 11.26
C ILE A 104 -8.73 -24.48 9.75
N HIS A 105 -7.78 -25.12 9.07
CA HIS A 105 -7.89 -25.38 7.63
C HIS A 105 -9.12 -26.22 7.30
N ASN A 106 -9.37 -27.30 8.06
CA ASN A 106 -10.52 -28.17 7.87
C ASN A 106 -11.85 -27.42 8.08
N LEU A 107 -11.93 -26.50 9.05
CA LEU A 107 -13.09 -25.64 9.25
C LEU A 107 -13.30 -24.71 8.07
N VAL A 108 -12.25 -24.04 7.60
CA VAL A 108 -12.32 -23.14 6.44
C VAL A 108 -12.80 -23.85 5.18
N VAL A 109 -12.34 -25.08 4.96
CA VAL A 109 -12.78 -25.93 3.83
C VAL A 109 -14.22 -26.39 4.03
N ALA A 110 -14.59 -26.85 5.24
CA ALA A 110 -15.94 -27.32 5.54
C ALA A 110 -17.02 -26.24 5.36
N TYR A 111 -16.70 -24.98 5.61
CA TYR A 111 -17.60 -23.85 5.43
C TYR A 111 -17.48 -23.18 4.05
N ASP A 112 -16.66 -23.71 3.13
CA ASP A 112 -16.41 -23.16 1.79
C ASP A 112 -15.97 -21.67 1.79
N VAL A 113 -15.23 -21.27 2.82
CA VAL A 113 -14.74 -19.87 2.98
C VAL A 113 -13.26 -19.70 2.61
N MET A 114 -12.70 -20.64 1.85
CA MET A 114 -11.28 -20.65 1.48
C MET A 114 -10.88 -19.36 0.75
N SER A 115 -11.67 -18.92 -0.22
CA SER A 115 -11.42 -17.67 -0.96
C SER A 115 -11.40 -16.43 -0.05
N PHE A 116 -12.29 -16.38 0.94
CA PHE A 116 -12.32 -15.30 1.91
C PHE A 116 -11.09 -15.33 2.83
N ALA A 117 -10.71 -16.50 3.33
CA ALA A 117 -9.56 -16.69 4.20
C ALA A 117 -8.25 -16.30 3.49
N THR A 118 -8.09 -16.65 2.22
CA THR A 118 -6.94 -16.26 1.39
C THR A 118 -6.86 -14.74 1.22
N LYS A 119 -8.00 -14.08 0.97
CA LYS A 119 -8.09 -12.62 0.87
C LYS A 119 -7.77 -11.93 2.20
N CYS A 120 -8.22 -12.49 3.32
CA CYS A 120 -7.86 -11.99 4.66
C CYS A 120 -6.36 -12.12 4.92
N THR A 121 -5.76 -13.25 4.55
CA THR A 121 -4.31 -13.46 4.67
C THR A 121 -3.53 -12.46 3.82
N LEU A 122 -4.00 -12.17 2.59
CA LEU A 122 -3.42 -11.13 1.75
C LEU A 122 -3.48 -9.74 2.44
N ALA A 123 -4.65 -9.37 2.96
CA ALA A 123 -4.82 -8.10 3.66
C ALA A 123 -3.88 -7.98 4.87
N LEU A 124 -3.81 -9.02 5.71
CA LEU A 124 -2.95 -9.06 6.88
C LEU A 124 -1.46 -8.98 6.50
N ALA A 125 -1.06 -9.67 5.45
CA ALA A 125 0.32 -9.64 4.97
C ALA A 125 0.72 -8.26 4.44
N LEU A 126 -0.11 -7.66 3.58
CA LEU A 126 0.17 -6.36 2.99
C LEU A 126 0.12 -5.22 4.02
N VAL A 127 -0.87 -5.23 4.92
CA VAL A 127 -0.96 -4.26 6.02
C VAL A 127 0.20 -4.47 7.00
N GLY A 128 0.49 -5.73 7.37
CA GLY A 128 1.60 -6.09 8.27
C GLY A 128 2.96 -5.68 7.72
N TRP A 129 3.13 -5.72 6.40
CA TRP A 129 4.35 -5.28 5.73
C TRP A 129 4.45 -3.76 5.63
N SER A 130 3.35 -3.05 5.36
CA SER A 130 3.36 -1.65 4.96
C SER A 130 3.14 -0.64 6.09
N TRP A 131 2.53 -1.03 7.24
CA TRP A 131 2.33 -0.09 8.37
C TRP A 131 3.60 0.56 8.90
N PRO A 132 4.81 -0.08 8.86
CA PRO A 132 6.05 0.57 9.27
C PRO A 132 6.38 1.82 8.45
N ILE A 133 5.97 1.85 7.18
CA ILE A 133 6.16 3.03 6.30
C ILE A 133 5.44 4.24 6.90
N ALA A 134 4.16 4.08 7.24
CA ALA A 134 3.37 5.15 7.85
C ALA A 134 3.94 5.56 9.21
N ALA A 135 4.42 4.61 10.01
CA ALA A 135 5.04 4.89 11.30
C ALA A 135 6.35 5.67 11.16
N LEU A 136 7.18 5.34 10.18
CA LEU A 136 8.43 6.07 9.89
C LEU A 136 8.14 7.49 9.42
N ILE A 137 7.19 7.69 8.49
CA ILE A 137 6.79 9.01 8.00
C ILE A 137 6.27 9.86 9.16
N ALA A 138 5.34 9.34 9.97
CA ALA A 138 4.80 10.05 11.12
C ALA A 138 5.88 10.41 12.14
N GLY A 139 6.76 9.47 12.46
CA GLY A 139 7.78 9.65 13.47
C GLY A 139 8.93 10.58 13.06
N THR A 140 9.24 10.68 11.77
CA THR A 140 10.31 11.56 11.26
C THR A 140 9.82 12.96 10.94
N CYS A 141 8.63 13.08 10.33
CA CYS A 141 8.12 14.39 9.87
C CYS A 141 7.45 15.20 10.98
N VAL A 142 6.99 14.57 12.06
CA VAL A 142 6.23 15.24 13.13
C VAL A 142 7.08 15.52 14.37
N SER A 143 8.34 15.13 14.39
CA SER A 143 9.25 15.22 15.55
C SER A 143 9.47 16.64 16.14
N GLY A 144 8.89 17.70 15.58
CA GLY A 144 9.07 19.08 16.04
C GLY A 144 7.95 19.63 16.93
N ASN A 145 6.85 18.91 17.17
CA ASN A 145 5.66 19.46 17.83
C ASN A 145 5.47 19.03 19.29
N ASP A 146 6.54 18.63 19.98
CA ASP A 146 6.48 18.16 21.39
C ASP A 146 5.89 19.22 22.33
N SER A 147 6.15 20.51 22.08
CA SER A 147 5.63 21.61 22.90
C SER A 147 4.11 21.71 22.87
N MET A 148 3.47 21.54 21.72
CA MET A 148 2.01 21.57 21.57
C MET A 148 1.35 20.34 22.23
N GLN A 149 1.98 19.17 22.12
CA GLN A 149 1.47 17.95 22.76
C GLN A 149 1.53 18.03 24.28
N LEU A 150 2.60 18.65 24.82
CA LEU A 150 2.74 18.91 26.25
C LEU A 150 1.67 19.90 26.76
N LEU A 151 1.42 21.01 26.04
CA LEU A 151 0.35 21.95 26.35
C LEU A 151 -1.03 21.28 26.41
N HIS A 152 -1.38 20.47 25.42
CA HIS A 152 -2.63 19.71 25.41
C HIS A 152 -2.76 18.68 26.54
N ARG A 153 -1.64 18.20 27.11
CA ARG A 153 -1.66 17.31 28.29
C ARG A 153 -1.93 18.12 29.57
N VAL A 154 -1.34 19.29 29.68
CA VAL A 154 -1.53 20.17 30.83
C VAL A 154 -2.95 20.73 30.91
N ASP A 155 -3.51 21.11 29.77
CA ASP A 155 -4.87 21.71 29.68
C ASP A 155 -6.01 20.68 29.82
N GLY A 156 -5.72 19.40 30.10
CA GLY A 156 -6.77 18.40 30.35
C GLY A 156 -7.69 18.12 29.15
N VAL A 157 -7.30 18.50 27.93
CA VAL A 157 -8.12 18.36 26.71
C VAL A 157 -8.51 16.90 26.48
N ARG A 158 -9.80 16.65 26.21
CA ARG A 158 -10.35 15.31 25.96
C ARG A 158 -9.59 14.59 24.82
N LEU A 159 -9.36 13.30 25.00
CA LEU A 159 -8.61 12.45 24.03
C LEU A 159 -9.16 12.59 22.60
N LYS A 160 -10.49 12.62 22.45
CA LYS A 160 -11.17 12.79 21.16
C LYS A 160 -10.75 14.09 20.45
N THR A 161 -10.72 15.20 21.17
CA THR A 161 -10.33 16.51 20.61
C THR A 161 -8.87 16.53 20.18
N ARG A 162 -7.98 15.88 20.94
CA ARG A 162 -6.55 15.73 20.55
C ARG A 162 -6.38 14.93 19.28
N VAL A 163 -7.10 13.79 19.16
CA VAL A 163 -7.03 12.94 17.96
C VAL A 163 -7.52 13.70 16.74
N VAL A 164 -8.68 14.37 16.85
CA VAL A 164 -9.24 15.17 15.73
C VAL A 164 -8.30 16.31 15.32
N HIS A 165 -7.71 17.01 16.28
CA HIS A 165 -6.76 18.08 16.01
C HIS A 165 -5.49 17.55 15.31
N ASN A 166 -4.90 16.46 15.81
CA ASN A 166 -3.73 15.83 15.19
C ASN A 166 -4.01 15.35 13.77
N VAL A 167 -5.16 14.69 13.55
CA VAL A 167 -5.56 14.25 12.22
C VAL A 167 -5.69 15.44 11.29
N ARG A 168 -6.40 16.51 11.71
CA ARG A 168 -6.59 17.69 10.86
C ARG A 168 -5.27 18.41 10.52
N MET A 169 -4.37 18.52 11.48
CA MET A 169 -3.08 19.18 11.31
C MET A 169 -2.15 18.40 10.37
N HIS A 170 -2.17 17.08 10.45
CA HIS A 170 -1.26 16.22 9.68
C HIS A 170 -1.94 15.51 8.50
N PHE A 171 -3.20 15.87 8.19
CA PHE A 171 -3.98 15.23 7.14
C PHE A 171 -3.27 15.12 5.78
N PRO A 172 -2.60 16.18 5.27
CA PRO A 172 -1.92 16.09 3.98
C PRO A 172 -0.80 15.03 3.98
N LEU A 173 -0.07 14.93 5.10
CA LEU A 173 1.02 13.98 5.24
C LEU A 173 0.51 12.55 5.45
N MET A 174 -0.60 12.38 6.17
CA MET A 174 -1.31 11.10 6.29
C MET A 174 -1.82 10.63 4.93
N LEU A 175 -2.40 11.55 4.14
CA LEU A 175 -2.88 11.24 2.80
C LEU A 175 -1.72 10.84 1.87
N ALA A 176 -0.61 11.58 1.89
CA ALA A 176 0.59 11.25 1.13
C ALA A 176 1.14 9.86 1.51
N SER A 177 1.19 9.55 2.81
CA SER A 177 1.58 8.22 3.29
C SER A 177 0.64 7.13 2.80
N CYS A 178 -0.68 7.36 2.87
CA CYS A 178 -1.69 6.42 2.38
C CYS A 178 -1.55 6.16 0.87
N VAL A 179 -1.40 7.22 0.07
CA VAL A 179 -1.20 7.11 -1.38
C VAL A 179 0.11 6.37 -1.69
N PHE A 180 1.19 6.68 -1.02
CA PHE A 180 2.47 5.99 -1.22
C PHE A 180 2.37 4.49 -0.93
N ILE A 181 1.72 4.11 0.19
CA ILE A 181 1.47 2.70 0.52
C ILE A 181 0.54 2.05 -0.51
N ALA A 182 -0.49 2.76 -0.98
CA ALA A 182 -1.41 2.25 -2.00
C ALA A 182 -0.68 1.94 -3.31
N VAL A 183 0.21 2.82 -3.77
CA VAL A 183 1.04 2.60 -4.96
C VAL A 183 1.94 1.36 -4.77
N LEU A 184 2.64 1.25 -3.65
CA LEU A 184 3.48 0.08 -3.36
C LEU A 184 2.67 -1.22 -3.28
N THR A 185 1.45 -1.15 -2.75
CA THR A 185 0.53 -2.30 -2.68
C THR A 185 0.09 -2.74 -4.07
N ALA A 186 -0.30 -1.80 -4.93
CA ALA A 186 -0.73 -2.09 -6.29
C ALA A 186 0.41 -2.68 -7.15
N ALA A 187 1.64 -2.24 -6.91
CA ALA A 187 2.84 -2.77 -7.57
C ALA A 187 3.24 -4.19 -7.07
N ASN A 188 2.67 -4.65 -5.97
CA ASN A 188 3.04 -5.92 -5.34
C ASN A 188 2.32 -7.13 -5.98
N THR A 189 2.64 -7.42 -7.23
CA THR A 189 1.99 -8.48 -8.01
C THR A 189 2.14 -9.87 -7.39
N THR A 190 3.29 -10.15 -6.78
CA THR A 190 3.60 -11.48 -6.22
C THR A 190 2.63 -11.90 -5.11
N CYS A 191 2.26 -10.99 -4.21
CA CYS A 191 1.30 -11.31 -3.15
C CYS A 191 -0.11 -11.53 -3.71
N PHE A 192 -0.50 -10.79 -4.75
CA PHE A 192 -1.79 -10.99 -5.42
C PHE A 192 -1.83 -12.34 -6.16
N ASP A 193 -0.74 -12.75 -6.82
CA ASP A 193 -0.60 -14.07 -7.44
C ASP A 193 -0.77 -15.18 -6.41
N LEU A 194 -0.06 -15.11 -5.29
CA LEU A 194 -0.13 -16.10 -4.22
C LEU A 194 -1.52 -16.22 -3.61
N ALA A 195 -2.24 -15.11 -3.52
CA ALA A 195 -3.60 -15.06 -3.02
C ALA A 195 -4.67 -15.41 -4.07
N GLN A 196 -4.27 -15.67 -5.31
CA GLN A 196 -5.16 -15.89 -6.45
C GLN A 196 -6.17 -14.75 -6.64
N VAL A 197 -5.74 -13.53 -6.38
CA VAL A 197 -6.53 -12.32 -6.59
C VAL A 197 -6.08 -11.66 -7.88
N HIS A 198 -7.02 -11.49 -8.81
CA HIS A 198 -6.71 -10.78 -10.07
C HIS A 198 -6.29 -9.35 -9.79
N SER A 199 -5.15 -8.97 -10.34
CA SER A 199 -4.59 -7.62 -10.26
C SER A 199 -4.10 -7.17 -11.63
N ILE A 200 -3.95 -5.87 -11.82
CA ILE A 200 -3.45 -5.27 -13.07
C ILE A 200 -2.11 -5.91 -13.48
N GLY A 201 -1.19 -6.05 -12.53
CA GLY A 201 0.13 -6.59 -12.82
C GLY A 201 0.11 -8.08 -13.22
N ASN A 202 -0.81 -8.86 -12.67
CA ASN A 202 -0.98 -10.28 -13.02
C ASN A 202 -1.53 -10.43 -14.43
N GLU A 203 -2.54 -9.63 -14.76
CA GLU A 203 -3.16 -9.65 -16.09
C GLU A 203 -2.16 -9.21 -17.17
N LEU A 204 -1.40 -8.15 -16.91
CA LEU A 204 -0.35 -7.69 -17.81
C LEU A 204 0.70 -8.77 -18.06
N ARG A 205 1.10 -9.47 -16.99
CA ARG A 205 2.05 -10.59 -17.07
C ARG A 205 1.48 -11.77 -17.88
N ALA A 206 0.19 -12.08 -17.70
CA ALA A 206 -0.50 -13.11 -18.46
C ALA A 206 -0.55 -12.78 -19.96
N ILE A 207 -0.89 -11.54 -20.32
CA ILE A 207 -0.90 -11.06 -21.71
C ILE A 207 0.49 -11.20 -22.34
N ILE A 208 1.54 -10.78 -21.66
CA ILE A 208 2.92 -10.90 -22.16
C ILE A 208 3.33 -12.38 -22.30
N ALA A 209 2.96 -13.22 -21.33
CA ALA A 209 3.30 -14.65 -21.37
C ALA A 209 2.60 -15.42 -22.50
N THR A 210 1.43 -14.97 -22.93
CA THR A 210 0.68 -15.54 -24.06
C THR A 210 1.13 -14.98 -25.42
N GLY A 211 2.16 -14.15 -25.45
CA GLY A 211 2.68 -13.55 -26.69
C GLY A 211 1.86 -12.33 -27.17
N GLY A 212 0.93 -11.85 -26.36
CA GLY A 212 0.18 -10.62 -26.61
C GLY A 212 1.07 -9.38 -26.45
N SER A 213 0.68 -8.29 -27.11
CA SER A 213 1.33 -7.00 -26.98
C SER A 213 0.68 -6.20 -25.84
N ILE A 214 1.46 -5.39 -25.15
CA ILE A 214 0.93 -4.41 -24.17
C ILE A 214 -0.08 -3.46 -24.81
N THR A 215 0.04 -3.27 -26.13
CA THR A 215 -0.91 -2.47 -26.94
C THR A 215 -2.28 -3.11 -27.07
N ASP A 216 -2.41 -4.41 -26.83
CA ASP A 216 -3.69 -5.14 -26.93
C ASP A 216 -4.63 -4.81 -25.75
N SER A 217 -4.10 -4.26 -24.66
CA SER A 217 -4.86 -3.79 -23.51
C SER A 217 -4.37 -2.42 -23.03
N PRO A 218 -4.62 -1.34 -23.78
CA PRO A 218 -4.07 -0.02 -23.48
C PRO A 218 -4.51 0.53 -22.12
N MET A 219 -5.67 0.14 -21.62
CA MET A 219 -6.14 0.52 -20.29
C MET A 219 -5.32 -0.11 -19.17
N LEU A 220 -4.96 -1.38 -19.31
CA LEU A 220 -4.09 -2.07 -18.35
C LEU A 220 -2.67 -1.52 -18.42
N ALA A 221 -2.18 -1.21 -19.62
CA ALA A 221 -0.89 -0.57 -19.83
C ALA A 221 -0.82 0.82 -19.17
N LEU A 222 -1.81 1.67 -19.38
CA LEU A 222 -1.90 2.99 -18.73
C LEU A 222 -1.99 2.87 -17.22
N SER A 223 -2.82 1.97 -16.70
CA SER A 223 -2.95 1.80 -15.26
C SER A 223 -1.66 1.26 -14.61
N SER A 224 -0.93 0.37 -15.28
CA SER A 224 0.35 -0.12 -14.78
C SER A 224 1.43 0.98 -14.67
N MET A 225 1.39 1.98 -15.55
CA MET A 225 2.31 3.14 -15.50
C MET A 225 2.06 4.05 -14.29
N PHE A 226 0.85 4.07 -13.74
CA PHE A 226 0.57 4.80 -12.49
C PHE A 226 1.14 4.09 -11.26
N PHE A 227 1.46 2.80 -11.37
CA PHE A 227 1.93 1.97 -10.27
C PHE A 227 3.38 1.49 -10.43
N ALA A 228 4.02 1.77 -11.56
CA ALA A 228 5.45 1.48 -11.82
C ALA A 228 6.34 2.67 -11.46
#